data_ea016e38e620128201e6eeec1d98cff2
#
_entry.id   ea016e38e620128201e6eeec1d98cff2
#
_cell.length_a   1.000
_cell.length_b   1.000
_cell.length_c   1.000
_cell.angle_alpha   90.00
_cell.angle_beta   90.00
_cell.angle_gamma   90.00
#
_symmetry.space_group_name_H-M   'P 1'
#
loop_
_entity.id
_entity.type
_entity.pdbx_description
1 polymer ?
#
loop_
_entity_poly.entity_id
_entity_poly.type
_entity_poly.pdbx_seq_one_letter_code
_entity_poly.pdbx_strand_id
1 'polypeptide(L)'
;MINNLEQYKSHYTESIKDPEKYWKKYSSKFLWKKQPLNILKWNFTEPKVKWFEDGELNITENIFERNKDRGDDTAVIWEPNEPNEKNITYTYNQLFDEVCSFANVLKKLGVEKGDRVIIYLPMIPEAAISMLACARIGAVHSVVFAGFSASSLSDRINDCKANLVITSDGNFRGNKVIPVKDVVDEALESTTTIDHVLTIKRTSSEVNMQSDRDVWYHEIIKSVDKICEAEKMKSEDLLFILYTSGSTGKPKGVVHTCAGYMIYSQFTFENVFQYEDGDTYWCTADVGWITGHSYIVYGPLLRGAKTIMFEGVPTYPDASRFWKIIDKHKVNQFYTAPTAISCLLYTSPSPRD
;
A
#
# COMPACT_ATOMS: atom_id res chain seq x y z
N MET A 1 16.82 -7.17 -15.79
CA MET A 1 16.40 -8.23 -14.85
C MET A 1 17.54 -9.22 -14.66
N ILE A 2 17.60 -9.85 -13.51
CA ILE A 2 18.58 -10.90 -13.17
C ILE A 2 17.94 -12.26 -13.53
N ASN A 3 18.39 -12.89 -14.62
CA ASN A 3 17.72 -14.05 -15.19
C ASN A 3 18.45 -15.38 -14.96
N ASN A 4 19.65 -15.33 -14.38
CA ASN A 4 20.44 -16.53 -14.08
C ASN A 4 21.41 -16.30 -12.91
N LEU A 5 22.00 -17.41 -12.43
CA LEU A 5 22.90 -17.39 -11.27
C LEU A 5 24.17 -16.56 -11.51
N GLU A 6 24.68 -16.53 -12.72
CA GLU A 6 25.90 -15.80 -13.07
C GLU A 6 25.65 -14.28 -13.00
N GLN A 7 24.54 -13.82 -13.56
CA GLN A 7 24.11 -12.43 -13.42
C GLN A 7 23.85 -12.07 -11.95
N TYR A 8 23.19 -12.95 -11.19
CA TYR A 8 22.99 -12.72 -9.76
C TYR A 8 24.32 -12.53 -9.03
N LYS A 9 25.29 -13.40 -9.24
CA LYS A 9 26.64 -13.29 -8.62
C LYS A 9 27.35 -12.00 -9.01
N SER A 10 27.24 -11.58 -10.29
CA SER A 10 27.80 -10.32 -10.76
C SER A 10 27.15 -9.13 -10.06
N HIS A 11 25.82 -9.03 -10.07
CA HIS A 11 25.09 -7.96 -9.39
C HIS A 11 25.36 -7.92 -7.88
N TYR A 12 25.38 -9.09 -7.24
CA TYR A 12 25.70 -9.20 -5.81
C TYR A 12 27.11 -8.67 -5.53
N THR A 13 28.11 -9.12 -6.31
CA THR A 13 29.49 -8.67 -6.14
C THR A 13 29.64 -7.16 -6.36
N GLU A 14 28.99 -6.61 -7.39
CA GLU A 14 29.01 -5.16 -7.65
C GLU A 14 28.35 -4.37 -6.50
N SER A 15 27.21 -4.84 -5.99
CA SER A 15 26.47 -4.16 -4.92
C SER A 15 27.22 -4.13 -3.58
N ILE A 16 28.08 -5.13 -3.31
CA ILE A 16 28.92 -5.18 -2.11
C ILE A 16 30.21 -4.38 -2.30
N LYS A 17 30.84 -4.49 -3.48
CA LYS A 17 32.14 -3.86 -3.75
C LYS A 17 32.04 -2.35 -3.84
N ASP A 18 30.98 -1.83 -4.47
CA ASP A 18 30.75 -0.40 -4.66
C ASP A 18 29.24 -0.10 -4.62
N PRO A 19 28.62 -0.09 -3.42
CA PRO A 19 27.20 0.12 -3.26
C PRO A 19 26.74 1.48 -3.80
N GLU A 20 27.56 2.52 -3.66
CA GLU A 20 27.20 3.86 -4.16
C GLU A 20 27.05 3.86 -5.68
N LYS A 21 28.03 3.35 -6.38
CA LYS A 21 27.99 3.25 -7.85
C LYS A 21 26.85 2.37 -8.34
N TYR A 22 26.64 1.23 -7.67
CA TYR A 22 25.57 0.29 -8.01
C TYR A 22 24.19 0.96 -7.91
N TRP A 23 23.87 1.55 -6.77
CA TRP A 23 22.58 2.18 -6.53
C TRP A 23 22.40 3.51 -7.27
N LYS A 24 23.48 4.26 -7.54
CA LYS A 24 23.45 5.43 -8.42
C LYS A 24 22.99 5.06 -9.83
N LYS A 25 23.56 3.98 -10.40
CA LYS A 25 23.17 3.47 -11.72
C LYS A 25 21.68 3.09 -11.74
N TYR A 26 21.17 2.46 -10.67
CA TYR A 26 19.79 2.04 -10.60
C TYR A 26 18.83 3.23 -10.39
N SER A 27 19.18 4.15 -9.51
CA SER A 27 18.38 5.34 -9.21
C SER A 27 18.24 6.31 -10.38
N SER A 28 19.11 6.27 -11.37
CA SER A 28 19.02 7.12 -12.57
C SER A 28 17.82 6.84 -13.46
N LYS A 29 17.13 5.71 -13.26
CA LYS A 29 15.90 5.35 -13.98
C LYS A 29 14.65 6.06 -13.47
N PHE A 30 14.74 6.74 -12.33
CA PHE A 30 13.61 7.38 -11.68
C PHE A 30 13.54 8.88 -12.00
N LEU A 31 12.33 9.42 -11.88
CA LEU A 31 12.11 10.86 -11.95
C LEU A 31 12.51 11.51 -10.63
N TRP A 32 13.39 12.49 -10.72
CA TRP A 32 13.84 13.30 -9.61
C TRP A 32 13.49 14.77 -9.86
N LYS A 33 12.95 15.45 -8.87
CA LYS A 33 12.86 16.91 -8.89
C LYS A 33 14.23 17.55 -8.68
N LYS A 34 15.07 16.89 -7.88
CA LYS A 34 16.48 17.18 -7.70
C LYS A 34 17.27 15.88 -7.61
N GLN A 35 18.21 15.68 -8.53
CA GLN A 35 19.07 14.49 -8.54
C GLN A 35 19.95 14.42 -7.28
N PRO A 36 20.07 13.27 -6.61
CA PRO A 36 20.97 13.11 -5.47
C PRO A 36 22.44 13.13 -5.92
N LEU A 37 23.24 13.83 -5.18
CA LEU A 37 24.71 13.80 -5.32
C LEU A 37 25.32 12.75 -4.38
N ASN A 38 24.75 12.63 -3.16
CA ASN A 38 25.16 11.69 -2.12
C ASN A 38 24.24 10.45 -2.16
N ILE A 39 24.78 9.33 -2.60
CA ILE A 39 23.98 8.10 -2.76
C ILE A 39 23.84 7.36 -1.44
N LEU A 40 24.95 7.12 -0.75
CA LEU A 40 24.98 6.40 0.51
C LEU A 40 25.91 7.12 1.51
N LYS A 41 25.38 7.39 2.68
CA LYS A 41 26.17 7.85 3.82
C LYS A 41 25.84 6.97 5.01
N TRP A 42 26.83 6.27 5.51
CA TRP A 42 26.61 5.32 6.60
C TRP A 42 27.76 5.34 7.60
N ASN A 43 27.41 5.08 8.85
CA ASN A 43 28.38 4.91 9.94
C ASN A 43 27.79 3.88 10.92
N PHE A 44 28.48 2.75 11.06
CA PHE A 44 28.04 1.68 11.99
C PHE A 44 28.34 2.01 13.46
N THR A 45 29.32 2.85 13.73
CA THR A 45 29.66 3.25 15.12
C THR A 45 28.58 4.17 15.71
N GLU A 46 27.96 5.00 14.85
CA GLU A 46 26.85 5.89 15.22
C GLU A 46 25.55 5.46 14.53
N PRO A 47 25.11 4.26 14.52
CA PRO A 47 24.12 3.59 13.65
C PRO A 47 23.28 4.56 12.81
N LYS A 48 23.93 5.24 11.88
CA LYS A 48 23.31 6.19 10.93
C LYS A 48 23.47 5.68 9.51
N VAL A 49 22.38 5.56 8.82
CA VAL A 49 22.36 5.23 7.38
C VAL A 49 21.42 6.19 6.68
N LYS A 50 21.89 6.81 5.60
CA LYS A 50 21.10 7.69 4.74
C LYS A 50 21.31 7.34 3.28
N TRP A 51 20.21 7.25 2.55
CA TRP A 51 20.20 6.97 1.14
C TRP A 51 19.70 8.16 0.34
N PHE A 52 20.47 8.59 -0.68
CA PHE A 52 20.10 9.68 -1.59
C PHE A 52 19.80 11.01 -0.87
N GLU A 53 20.51 11.31 0.22
CA GLU A 53 20.19 12.30 1.25
C GLU A 53 19.74 13.67 0.73
N ASP A 54 20.33 14.14 -0.37
CA ASP A 54 20.09 15.47 -0.94
C ASP A 54 19.18 15.46 -2.18
N GLY A 55 18.60 14.31 -2.50
CA GLY A 55 17.64 14.14 -3.58
C GLY A 55 16.24 14.63 -3.21
N GLU A 56 15.46 15.00 -4.22
CA GLU A 56 14.06 15.40 -4.07
C GLU A 56 13.21 14.72 -5.15
N LEU A 57 12.07 14.18 -4.75
CA LEU A 57 11.18 13.40 -5.62
C LEU A 57 9.76 13.34 -5.05
N ASN A 58 8.85 12.71 -5.78
CA ASN A 58 7.63 12.13 -5.22
C ASN A 58 7.45 10.73 -5.78
N ILE A 59 7.10 9.75 -4.93
CA ILE A 59 6.93 8.37 -5.35
C ILE A 59 5.77 8.22 -6.34
N THR A 60 4.72 9.03 -6.21
CA THR A 60 3.55 8.97 -7.11
C THR A 60 3.88 9.46 -8.51
N GLU A 61 4.77 10.46 -8.68
CA GLU A 61 5.27 10.86 -9.99
C GLU A 61 6.03 9.72 -10.68
N ASN A 62 6.70 8.89 -9.89
CA ASN A 62 7.38 7.70 -10.40
C ASN A 62 6.43 6.54 -10.73
N ILE A 63 5.23 6.55 -10.19
CA ILE A 63 4.16 5.61 -10.55
C ILE A 63 3.43 6.10 -11.81
N PHE A 64 3.01 7.36 -11.86
CA PHE A 64 2.11 7.87 -12.89
C PHE A 64 2.83 8.64 -14.00
N GLU A 65 3.54 9.72 -13.69
CA GLU A 65 4.13 10.59 -14.70
C GLU A 65 5.30 9.91 -15.43
N ARG A 66 6.09 9.07 -14.75
CA ARG A 66 7.13 8.27 -15.41
C ARG A 66 6.55 7.19 -16.32
N ASN A 67 5.39 6.64 -15.97
CA ASN A 67 4.70 5.61 -16.74
C ASN A 67 3.54 6.19 -17.60
N LYS A 68 3.57 7.47 -17.94
CA LYS A 68 2.50 8.16 -18.68
C LYS A 68 2.11 7.48 -19.99
N ASP A 69 3.07 6.85 -20.66
CA ASP A 69 2.83 6.13 -21.93
C ASP A 69 2.03 4.82 -21.72
N ARG A 70 1.81 4.42 -20.44
CA ARG A 70 0.99 3.28 -20.01
C ARG A 70 -0.35 3.72 -19.40
N GLY A 71 -0.76 4.96 -19.63
CA GLY A 71 -1.96 5.52 -19.01
C GLY A 71 -3.23 4.67 -19.19
N ASP A 72 -3.36 4.02 -20.34
CA ASP A 72 -4.52 3.17 -20.67
C ASP A 72 -4.30 1.69 -20.29
N ASP A 73 -3.09 1.30 -19.86
CA ASP A 73 -2.83 -0.04 -19.35
C ASP A 73 -3.54 -0.26 -18.02
N THR A 74 -3.95 -1.49 -17.77
CA THR A 74 -4.53 -1.87 -16.48
C THR A 74 -3.46 -1.78 -15.38
N ALA A 75 -3.75 -1.00 -14.34
CA ALA A 75 -2.91 -0.87 -13.15
C ALA A 75 -3.37 -1.85 -12.04
N VAL A 76 -4.64 -1.79 -11.67
CA VAL A 76 -5.21 -2.58 -10.58
C VAL A 76 -6.47 -3.28 -11.03
N ILE A 77 -6.58 -4.58 -10.71
CA ILE A 77 -7.81 -5.34 -10.75
C ILE A 77 -8.21 -5.62 -9.31
N TRP A 78 -9.35 -5.10 -8.89
CA TRP A 78 -9.92 -5.47 -7.60
C TRP A 78 -10.89 -6.63 -7.77
N GLU A 79 -10.66 -7.70 -7.00
CA GLU A 79 -11.52 -8.88 -6.95
C GLU A 79 -12.26 -8.88 -5.61
N PRO A 80 -13.59 -8.78 -5.62
CA PRO A 80 -14.40 -8.66 -4.40
C PRO A 80 -14.45 -9.95 -3.58
N ASN A 81 -14.91 -9.83 -2.32
CA ASN A 81 -15.19 -10.97 -1.44
C ASN A 81 -16.24 -11.91 -2.07
N GLU A 82 -17.36 -11.35 -2.54
CA GLU A 82 -18.42 -12.12 -3.19
C GLU A 82 -18.04 -12.51 -4.62
N PRO A 83 -17.97 -13.80 -4.97
CA PRO A 83 -17.57 -14.27 -6.30
C PRO A 83 -18.41 -13.73 -7.45
N ASN A 84 -19.68 -13.45 -7.19
CA ASN A 84 -20.64 -12.96 -8.19
C ASN A 84 -20.72 -11.44 -8.26
N GLU A 85 -20.08 -10.73 -7.34
CA GLU A 85 -19.93 -9.28 -7.41
C GLU A 85 -18.97 -8.94 -8.57
N LYS A 86 -19.26 -7.86 -9.28
CA LYS A 86 -18.42 -7.44 -10.41
C LYS A 86 -17.07 -6.91 -9.91
N ASN A 87 -15.99 -7.46 -10.44
CA ASN A 87 -14.65 -6.91 -10.21
C ASN A 87 -14.54 -5.49 -10.81
N ILE A 88 -13.69 -4.67 -10.19
CA ILE A 88 -13.37 -3.33 -10.65
C ILE A 88 -11.96 -3.33 -11.24
N THR A 89 -11.79 -2.67 -12.36
CA THR A 89 -10.50 -2.52 -13.01
C THR A 89 -10.20 -1.03 -13.17
N TYR A 90 -9.00 -0.62 -12.78
CA TYR A 90 -8.48 0.73 -12.98
C TYR A 90 -7.34 0.70 -13.98
N THR A 91 -7.37 1.57 -14.98
CA THR A 91 -6.17 1.91 -15.75
C THR A 91 -5.28 2.83 -14.92
N TYR A 92 -4.02 3.05 -15.37
CA TYR A 92 -3.13 4.01 -14.70
C TYR A 92 -3.72 5.42 -14.66
N ASN A 93 -4.36 5.88 -15.76
CA ASN A 93 -5.05 7.17 -15.80
C ASN A 93 -6.22 7.23 -14.82
N GLN A 94 -7.07 6.21 -14.78
CA GLN A 94 -8.20 6.15 -13.85
C GLN A 94 -7.73 6.12 -12.39
N LEU A 95 -6.71 5.30 -12.09
CA LEU A 95 -6.13 5.26 -10.75
C LEU A 95 -5.52 6.61 -10.35
N PHE A 96 -4.87 7.29 -11.28
CA PHE A 96 -4.32 8.62 -11.07
C PHE A 96 -5.40 9.65 -10.72
N ASP A 97 -6.51 9.66 -11.45
CA ASP A 97 -7.66 10.55 -11.19
C ASP A 97 -8.24 10.31 -9.79
N GLU A 98 -8.41 9.04 -9.40
CA GLU A 98 -8.89 8.68 -8.07
C GLU A 98 -7.91 9.10 -6.96
N VAL A 99 -6.61 8.88 -7.17
CA VAL A 99 -5.56 9.31 -6.23
C VAL A 99 -5.54 10.82 -6.06
N CYS A 100 -5.66 11.59 -7.15
CA CYS A 100 -5.70 13.04 -7.09
C CYS A 100 -6.96 13.56 -6.38
N SER A 101 -8.11 12.97 -6.69
CA SER A 101 -9.38 13.32 -6.03
C SER A 101 -9.32 13.01 -4.53
N PHE A 102 -8.83 11.83 -4.15
CA PHE A 102 -8.66 11.45 -2.75
C PHE A 102 -7.66 12.36 -2.02
N ALA A 103 -6.55 12.71 -2.67
CA ALA A 103 -5.55 13.65 -2.15
C ALA A 103 -6.16 15.04 -1.85
N ASN A 104 -7.04 15.52 -2.73
CA ASN A 104 -7.75 16.77 -2.53
C ASN A 104 -8.81 16.67 -1.42
N VAL A 105 -9.44 15.50 -1.22
CA VAL A 105 -10.28 15.24 -0.04
C VAL A 105 -9.46 15.37 1.25
N LEU A 106 -8.28 14.75 1.30
CA LEU A 106 -7.40 14.85 2.47
C LEU A 106 -7.00 16.31 2.76
N LYS A 107 -6.59 17.06 1.73
CA LYS A 107 -6.29 18.50 1.87
C LYS A 107 -7.49 19.29 2.38
N LYS A 108 -8.69 19.00 1.89
CA LYS A 108 -9.94 19.66 2.33
C LYS A 108 -10.26 19.37 3.80
N LEU A 109 -9.84 18.20 4.30
CA LEU A 109 -9.93 17.82 5.72
C LEU A 109 -8.73 18.32 6.56
N GLY A 110 -7.91 19.22 6.02
CA GLY A 110 -6.82 19.85 6.73
C GLY A 110 -5.53 19.03 6.83
N VAL A 111 -5.41 17.93 6.08
CA VAL A 111 -4.16 17.14 6.07
C VAL A 111 -3.07 17.86 5.29
N GLU A 112 -1.93 18.06 5.93
CA GLU A 112 -0.76 18.72 5.39
C GLU A 112 0.44 17.75 5.27
N LYS A 113 1.50 18.21 4.61
CA LYS A 113 2.77 17.48 4.53
C LYS A 113 3.32 17.17 5.93
N GLY A 114 3.64 15.88 6.15
CA GLY A 114 4.17 15.40 7.42
C GLY A 114 3.13 14.98 8.44
N ASP A 115 1.85 15.24 8.20
CA ASP A 115 0.77 14.71 9.03
C ASP A 115 0.68 13.20 8.92
N ARG A 116 0.18 12.55 9.97
CA ARG A 116 0.01 11.11 10.03
C ARG A 116 -1.46 10.76 9.86
N VAL A 117 -1.71 9.89 8.89
CA VAL A 117 -3.04 9.40 8.54
C VAL A 117 -3.10 7.90 8.81
N ILE A 118 -4.04 7.48 9.65
CA ILE A 118 -4.34 6.05 9.85
C ILE A 118 -5.27 5.56 8.73
N ILE A 119 -4.92 4.43 8.14
CA ILE A 119 -5.77 3.72 7.18
C ILE A 119 -6.19 2.41 7.80
N TYR A 120 -7.47 2.30 8.18
CA TYR A 120 -8.08 1.11 8.77
C TYR A 120 -9.22 0.63 7.88
N LEU A 121 -8.82 0.08 6.73
CA LEU A 121 -9.71 -0.34 5.64
C LEU A 121 -9.54 -1.84 5.33
N PRO A 122 -10.60 -2.51 4.86
CA PRO A 122 -10.46 -3.80 4.19
C PRO A 122 -9.68 -3.66 2.88
N MET A 123 -9.42 -4.79 2.20
CA MET A 123 -8.71 -4.84 0.93
C MET A 123 -9.59 -4.35 -0.24
N ILE A 124 -10.07 -3.12 -0.14
CA ILE A 124 -10.82 -2.40 -1.20
C ILE A 124 -9.90 -1.43 -1.95
N PRO A 125 -10.25 -1.00 -3.16
CA PRO A 125 -9.40 -0.10 -3.96
C PRO A 125 -8.99 1.16 -3.21
N GLU A 126 -9.87 1.71 -2.41
CA GLU A 126 -9.65 2.91 -1.63
C GLU A 126 -8.52 2.77 -0.60
N ALA A 127 -8.17 1.53 -0.20
CA ALA A 127 -7.00 1.32 0.66
C ALA A 127 -5.70 1.65 -0.08
N ALA A 128 -5.52 1.17 -1.31
CA ALA A 128 -4.37 1.51 -2.15
C ALA A 128 -4.40 3.00 -2.58
N ILE A 129 -5.58 3.50 -2.98
CA ILE A 129 -5.79 4.88 -3.38
C ILE A 129 -5.42 5.84 -2.25
N SER A 130 -5.85 5.59 -1.02
CA SER A 130 -5.53 6.43 0.14
C SER A 130 -4.05 6.42 0.50
N MET A 131 -3.36 5.28 0.38
CA MET A 131 -1.91 5.20 0.54
C MET A 131 -1.18 6.11 -0.46
N LEU A 132 -1.56 6.03 -1.73
CA LEU A 132 -0.98 6.83 -2.81
C LEU A 132 -1.37 8.32 -2.69
N ALA A 133 -2.58 8.62 -2.25
CA ALA A 133 -3.04 9.99 -2.00
C ALA A 133 -2.24 10.66 -0.87
N CYS A 134 -2.01 9.97 0.24
CA CYS A 134 -1.10 10.45 1.29
C CYS A 134 0.30 10.71 0.75
N ALA A 135 0.86 9.76 0.01
CA ALA A 135 2.19 9.91 -0.59
C ALA A 135 2.26 11.10 -1.57
N ARG A 136 1.18 11.37 -2.32
CA ARG A 136 1.14 12.47 -3.28
C ARG A 136 1.23 13.85 -2.61
N ILE A 137 0.57 14.02 -1.46
CA ILE A 137 0.58 15.29 -0.69
C ILE A 137 1.66 15.34 0.40
N GLY A 138 2.49 14.30 0.51
CA GLY A 138 3.56 14.23 1.52
C GLY A 138 3.07 13.92 2.94
N ALA A 139 1.84 13.46 3.10
CA ALA A 139 1.35 12.93 4.37
C ALA A 139 1.92 11.53 4.61
N VAL A 140 2.13 11.19 5.88
CA VAL A 140 2.69 9.90 6.31
C VAL A 140 1.55 8.95 6.64
N HIS A 141 1.33 7.93 5.83
CA HIS A 141 0.28 6.96 6.15
C HIS A 141 0.76 5.86 7.09
N SER A 142 -0.16 5.34 7.89
CA SER A 142 0.03 4.13 8.68
C SER A 142 -1.18 3.23 8.49
N VAL A 143 -0.98 2.14 7.74
CA VAL A 143 -2.02 1.15 7.49
C VAL A 143 -2.10 0.20 8.66
N VAL A 144 -3.29 0.02 9.19
CA VAL A 144 -3.58 -0.92 10.28
C VAL A 144 -4.53 -1.99 9.74
N PHE A 145 -4.16 -3.25 9.92
CA PHE A 145 -5.00 -4.38 9.48
C PHE A 145 -6.41 -4.30 10.08
N ALA A 146 -7.43 -4.29 9.23
CA ALA A 146 -8.85 -4.10 9.62
C ALA A 146 -9.46 -5.28 10.44
N GLY A 147 -8.63 -6.14 10.99
CA GLY A 147 -8.97 -7.20 11.92
C GLY A 147 -8.37 -7.00 13.31
N PHE A 148 -7.65 -5.90 13.55
CA PHE A 148 -7.12 -5.59 14.87
C PHE A 148 -8.20 -4.99 15.79
N SER A 149 -8.00 -5.15 17.11
CA SER A 149 -8.89 -4.61 18.13
C SER A 149 -8.80 -3.09 18.25
N ALA A 150 -9.81 -2.48 18.88
CA ALA A 150 -9.85 -1.06 19.17
C ALA A 150 -8.62 -0.59 19.98
N SER A 151 -8.19 -1.35 20.99
CA SER A 151 -6.97 -1.04 21.75
C SER A 151 -5.71 -1.04 20.89
N SER A 152 -5.59 -2.02 19.98
CA SER A 152 -4.47 -2.07 19.04
C SER A 152 -4.46 -0.88 18.07
N LEU A 153 -5.62 -0.40 17.68
CA LEU A 153 -5.78 0.77 16.81
C LEU A 153 -5.44 2.05 17.58
N SER A 154 -5.98 2.24 18.78
CA SER A 154 -5.73 3.44 19.61
C SER A 154 -4.25 3.57 19.99
N ASP A 155 -3.56 2.47 20.30
CA ASP A 155 -2.13 2.49 20.59
C ASP A 155 -1.33 3.10 19.42
N ARG A 156 -1.67 2.74 18.18
CA ARG A 156 -0.99 3.23 16.97
C ARG A 156 -1.34 4.69 16.69
N ILE A 157 -2.60 5.08 16.85
CA ILE A 157 -3.04 6.47 16.71
C ILE A 157 -2.26 7.36 17.68
N ASN A 158 -2.21 6.98 18.95
CA ASN A 158 -1.55 7.75 19.99
C ASN A 158 -0.01 7.81 19.80
N ASP A 159 0.61 6.69 19.41
CA ASP A 159 2.07 6.63 19.20
C ASP A 159 2.52 7.52 18.03
N CYS A 160 1.86 7.44 16.88
CA CYS A 160 2.21 8.28 15.73
C CYS A 160 1.55 9.67 15.77
N LYS A 161 0.65 9.94 16.71
CA LYS A 161 -0.12 11.19 16.82
C LYS A 161 -0.84 11.51 15.50
N ALA A 162 -1.59 10.55 15.00
CA ALA A 162 -2.38 10.74 13.79
C ALA A 162 -3.48 11.77 14.01
N ASN A 163 -3.78 12.57 12.99
CA ASN A 163 -4.85 13.55 12.99
C ASN A 163 -6.09 13.14 12.19
N LEU A 164 -5.99 12.10 11.36
CA LEU A 164 -7.10 11.59 10.55
C LEU A 164 -7.10 10.06 10.52
N VAL A 165 -8.30 9.48 10.57
CA VAL A 165 -8.54 8.05 10.33
C VAL A 165 -9.39 7.89 9.07
N ILE A 166 -8.97 6.98 8.18
CA ILE A 166 -9.75 6.51 7.04
C ILE A 166 -10.26 5.11 7.36
N THR A 167 -11.57 4.92 7.30
CA THR A 167 -12.22 3.63 7.60
C THR A 167 -13.40 3.36 6.65
N SER A 168 -14.11 2.26 6.85
CA SER A 168 -15.34 1.93 6.12
C SER A 168 -16.51 1.66 7.08
N ASP A 169 -17.72 1.66 6.54
CA ASP A 169 -18.92 1.29 7.30
C ASP A 169 -18.88 -0.17 7.77
N GLY A 170 -18.20 -1.04 7.04
CA GLY A 170 -18.03 -2.44 7.38
C GLY A 170 -17.01 -3.11 6.48
N ASN A 171 -16.66 -4.35 6.80
CA ASN A 171 -15.73 -5.18 6.06
C ASN A 171 -16.34 -6.57 5.80
N PHE A 172 -16.37 -7.01 4.54
CA PHE A 172 -16.73 -8.39 4.21
C PHE A 172 -15.56 -9.33 4.49
N ARG A 173 -15.84 -10.41 5.23
CA ARG A 173 -14.87 -11.48 5.50
C ARG A 173 -15.54 -12.84 5.37
N GLY A 174 -15.48 -13.42 4.19
CA GLY A 174 -16.29 -14.59 3.85
C GLY A 174 -17.77 -14.23 3.93
N ASN A 175 -18.53 -14.98 4.70
CA ASN A 175 -19.98 -14.76 4.91
C ASN A 175 -20.30 -13.81 6.08
N LYS A 176 -19.29 -13.12 6.63
CA LYS A 176 -19.47 -12.22 7.78
C LYS A 176 -19.25 -10.78 7.36
N VAL A 177 -19.96 -9.86 8.02
CA VAL A 177 -19.71 -8.43 8.02
C VAL A 177 -19.06 -8.07 9.34
N ILE A 178 -17.89 -7.43 9.29
CA ILE A 178 -17.16 -6.95 10.46
C ILE A 178 -17.46 -5.47 10.63
N PRO A 179 -17.91 -4.99 11.80
CA PRO A 179 -18.28 -3.60 12.02
C PRO A 179 -17.05 -2.74 12.31
N VAL A 180 -16.25 -2.46 11.28
CA VAL A 180 -14.95 -1.76 11.45
C VAL A 180 -15.10 -0.31 11.91
N LYS A 181 -16.22 0.37 11.58
CA LYS A 181 -16.50 1.72 12.08
C LYS A 181 -16.70 1.73 13.60
N ASP A 182 -17.38 0.73 14.14
CA ASP A 182 -17.60 0.61 15.59
C ASP A 182 -16.26 0.40 16.33
N VAL A 183 -15.35 -0.38 15.73
CA VAL A 183 -13.98 -0.57 16.26
C VAL A 183 -13.21 0.75 16.27
N VAL A 184 -13.38 1.57 15.23
CA VAL A 184 -12.77 2.91 15.18
C VAL A 184 -13.37 3.80 16.28
N ASP A 185 -14.69 3.84 16.42
CA ASP A 185 -15.33 4.67 17.43
C ASP A 185 -14.89 4.29 18.84
N GLU A 186 -14.82 3.00 19.18
CA GLU A 186 -14.28 2.51 20.45
C GLU A 186 -12.80 2.92 20.63
N ALA A 187 -11.98 2.80 19.58
CA ALA A 187 -10.57 3.21 19.64
C ALA A 187 -10.41 4.71 19.96
N LEU A 188 -11.31 5.54 19.42
CA LEU A 188 -11.25 6.99 19.56
C LEU A 188 -11.68 7.47 20.96
N GLU A 189 -12.34 6.66 21.77
CA GLU A 189 -12.62 7.00 23.19
C GLU A 189 -11.34 7.23 24.01
N SER A 190 -10.23 6.62 23.58
CA SER A 190 -8.91 6.71 24.25
C SER A 190 -7.88 7.53 23.46
N THR A 191 -8.30 8.33 22.48
CA THR A 191 -7.43 9.19 21.67
C THR A 191 -7.91 10.64 21.67
N THR A 192 -6.98 11.57 21.46
CA THR A 192 -7.30 13.02 21.52
C THR A 192 -6.75 13.79 20.31
N THR A 193 -6.15 13.11 19.34
CA THR A 193 -5.45 13.76 18.21
C THR A 193 -6.22 13.71 16.90
N ILE A 194 -7.32 12.96 16.84
CA ILE A 194 -8.09 12.77 15.60
C ILE A 194 -9.08 13.91 15.42
N ASP A 195 -8.90 14.68 14.36
CA ASP A 195 -9.80 15.76 13.96
C ASP A 195 -10.95 15.23 13.10
N HIS A 196 -10.66 14.27 12.18
CA HIS A 196 -11.66 13.73 11.27
C HIS A 196 -11.57 12.21 11.09
N VAL A 197 -12.73 11.58 10.86
CA VAL A 197 -12.87 10.20 10.41
C VAL A 197 -13.51 10.20 9.03
N LEU A 198 -12.76 9.80 8.00
CA LEU A 198 -13.25 9.65 6.65
C LEU A 198 -13.78 8.23 6.44
N THR A 199 -15.09 8.10 6.26
CA THR A 199 -15.77 6.80 6.19
C THR A 199 -16.18 6.46 4.75
N ILE A 200 -15.74 5.30 4.28
CA ILE A 200 -16.05 4.75 2.96
C ILE A 200 -17.24 3.80 3.07
N LYS A 201 -18.19 3.92 2.15
CA LYS A 201 -19.35 3.04 2.11
C LYS A 201 -19.00 1.76 1.34
N ARG A 202 -18.86 0.63 2.05
CA ARG A 202 -18.56 -0.69 1.46
C ARG A 202 -19.69 -1.70 1.63
N THR A 203 -20.23 -1.82 2.84
CA THR A 203 -21.22 -2.85 3.18
C THR A 203 -22.65 -2.34 3.25
N SER A 204 -22.82 -1.03 3.22
CA SER A 204 -24.10 -0.35 3.47
C SER A 204 -24.67 -0.63 4.86
N SER A 205 -23.81 -0.95 5.81
CA SER A 205 -24.19 -1.07 7.22
C SER A 205 -24.58 0.29 7.80
N GLU A 206 -25.55 0.27 8.69
CA GLU A 206 -25.85 1.45 9.50
C GLU A 206 -24.72 1.68 10.49
N VAL A 207 -24.17 2.89 10.51
CA VAL A 207 -23.08 3.30 11.40
C VAL A 207 -23.40 4.64 12.04
N ASN A 208 -22.89 4.83 13.24
CA ASN A 208 -22.97 6.14 13.91
C ASN A 208 -22.00 7.11 13.25
N MET A 209 -22.52 8.25 12.78
CA MET A 209 -21.73 9.33 12.19
C MET A 209 -21.81 10.57 13.08
N GLN A 210 -20.71 10.88 13.77
CA GLN A 210 -20.62 12.09 14.62
C GLN A 210 -20.42 13.31 13.71
N SER A 211 -21.38 14.23 13.70
CA SER A 211 -21.47 15.36 12.76
C SER A 211 -20.23 16.26 12.70
N ASP A 212 -19.54 16.42 13.83
CA ASP A 212 -18.41 17.34 13.94
C ASP A 212 -17.06 16.68 13.58
N ARG A 213 -17.05 15.35 13.40
CA ARG A 213 -15.84 14.56 13.20
C ARG A 213 -15.89 13.71 11.94
N ASP A 214 -17.04 13.04 11.69
CA ASP A 214 -17.16 11.98 10.70
C ASP A 214 -17.67 12.50 9.36
N VAL A 215 -17.01 12.10 8.30
CA VAL A 215 -17.33 12.56 6.93
C VAL A 215 -17.48 11.35 6.00
N TRP A 216 -18.55 11.31 5.20
CA TRP A 216 -18.72 10.32 4.16
C TRP A 216 -17.85 10.64 2.95
N TYR A 217 -16.98 9.70 2.56
CA TYR A 217 -16.11 9.85 1.37
C TYR A 217 -16.90 10.12 0.09
N HIS A 218 -17.97 9.36 -0.15
CA HIS A 218 -18.80 9.49 -1.36
C HIS A 218 -19.57 10.81 -1.47
N GLU A 219 -19.63 11.60 -0.39
CA GLU A 219 -20.21 12.94 -0.39
C GLU A 219 -19.14 14.01 -0.64
N ILE A 220 -18.07 13.98 0.15
CA ILE A 220 -17.02 15.00 0.09
C ILE A 220 -16.25 14.97 -1.24
N ILE A 221 -16.05 13.81 -1.86
CA ILE A 221 -15.33 13.66 -3.12
C ILE A 221 -16.00 14.43 -4.28
N LYS A 222 -17.32 14.63 -4.23
CA LYS A 222 -18.06 15.39 -5.24
C LYS A 222 -17.70 16.88 -5.27
N SER A 223 -17.01 17.36 -4.26
CA SER A 223 -16.69 18.78 -4.04
C SER A 223 -15.20 19.11 -4.22
N VAL A 224 -14.42 18.20 -4.81
CA VAL A 224 -12.99 18.38 -5.04
C VAL A 224 -12.62 18.16 -6.50
N ASP A 225 -11.50 18.74 -6.92
CA ASP A 225 -10.94 18.57 -8.25
C ASP A 225 -10.22 17.23 -8.40
N LYS A 226 -10.08 16.77 -9.65
CA LYS A 226 -9.30 15.60 -10.04
C LYS A 226 -7.83 15.90 -10.31
N ILE A 227 -7.41 17.15 -10.14
CA ILE A 227 -6.04 17.59 -10.35
C ILE A 227 -5.39 17.87 -8.98
N CYS A 228 -4.29 17.20 -8.70
CA CYS A 228 -3.52 17.42 -7.50
C CYS A 228 -2.02 17.32 -7.83
N GLU A 229 -1.29 18.42 -7.70
CA GLU A 229 0.15 18.42 -7.89
C GLU A 229 0.84 17.60 -6.79
N ALA A 230 1.90 16.88 -7.18
CA ALA A 230 2.68 16.08 -6.23
C ALA A 230 3.57 16.97 -5.36
N GLU A 231 3.48 16.77 -4.06
CA GLU A 231 4.32 17.46 -3.09
C GLU A 231 5.80 17.12 -3.30
N LYS A 232 6.65 18.09 -3.09
CA LYS A 232 8.10 17.94 -3.18
C LYS A 232 8.63 17.31 -1.89
N MET A 233 9.07 16.05 -1.98
CA MET A 233 9.60 15.28 -0.87
C MET A 233 11.13 15.20 -0.94
N LYS A 234 11.80 15.34 0.19
CA LYS A 234 13.20 14.94 0.32
C LYS A 234 13.31 13.42 0.34
N SER A 235 14.45 12.90 -0.06
CA SER A 235 14.69 11.44 -0.08
C SER A 235 14.44 10.77 1.27
N GLU A 236 14.79 11.45 2.36
CA GLU A 236 14.66 10.95 3.73
C GLU A 236 13.39 11.42 4.44
N ASP A 237 12.48 12.14 3.75
CA ASP A 237 11.16 12.43 4.30
C ASP A 237 10.39 11.13 4.50
N LEU A 238 9.55 11.08 5.55
CA LEU A 238 8.77 9.89 5.89
C LEU A 238 7.71 9.63 4.82
N LEU A 239 7.59 8.37 4.42
CA LEU A 239 6.54 7.89 3.51
C LEU A 239 5.43 7.20 4.30
N PHE A 240 5.79 6.27 5.16
CA PHE A 240 4.83 5.56 5.99
C PHE A 240 5.45 4.98 7.27
N ILE A 241 4.58 4.62 8.20
CA ILE A 241 4.92 3.93 9.45
C ILE A 241 4.17 2.60 9.48
N LEU A 242 4.89 1.49 9.64
CA LEU A 242 4.31 0.18 9.88
C LEU A 242 4.68 -0.33 11.26
N TYR A 243 3.67 -0.81 11.98
CA TYR A 243 3.85 -1.34 13.32
C TYR A 243 4.11 -2.84 13.32
N THR A 244 5.13 -3.25 14.05
CA THR A 244 5.43 -4.65 14.31
C THR A 244 5.07 -5.01 15.74
N SER A 245 4.78 -6.31 15.99
CA SER A 245 4.62 -6.83 17.33
C SER A 245 5.99 -6.77 18.04
N GLY A 246 6.21 -5.73 18.83
CA GLY A 246 7.48 -5.60 19.58
C GLY A 246 7.67 -6.74 20.60
N SER A 247 8.91 -7.13 20.86
CA SER A 247 9.27 -8.11 21.91
C SER A 247 8.82 -7.71 23.33
N THR A 248 8.45 -6.45 23.53
CA THR A 248 8.02 -5.87 24.82
C THR A 248 6.50 -5.75 24.98
N GLY A 249 5.70 -6.29 24.06
CA GLY A 249 4.23 -6.23 24.08
C GLY A 249 3.63 -4.95 23.48
N LYS A 250 4.35 -3.83 23.46
CA LYS A 250 3.88 -2.62 22.76
C LYS A 250 4.31 -2.63 21.28
N PRO A 251 3.43 -2.25 20.35
CA PRO A 251 3.79 -2.15 18.94
C PRO A 251 4.90 -1.11 18.75
N LYS A 252 5.84 -1.42 17.84
CA LYS A 252 6.94 -0.51 17.48
C LYS A 252 6.73 -0.05 16.04
N GLY A 253 6.66 1.27 15.83
CA GLY A 253 6.55 1.87 14.51
C GLY A 253 7.88 1.82 13.76
N VAL A 254 7.91 1.07 12.65
CA VAL A 254 9.05 1.07 11.71
C VAL A 254 8.80 2.13 10.66
N VAL A 255 9.73 3.05 10.56
CA VAL A 255 9.65 4.20 9.64
C VAL A 255 10.29 3.85 8.30
N HIS A 256 9.60 4.16 7.21
CA HIS A 256 10.11 4.04 5.86
C HIS A 256 10.17 5.43 5.20
N THR A 257 11.31 5.73 4.55
CA THR A 257 11.54 7.01 3.85
C THR A 257 11.32 6.88 2.34
N CYS A 258 11.13 8.02 1.66
CA CYS A 258 10.65 8.05 0.28
C CYS A 258 11.57 7.34 -0.72
N ALA A 259 12.82 7.80 -0.87
CA ALA A 259 13.66 7.39 -2.01
C ALA A 259 14.19 5.96 -1.89
N GLY A 260 14.76 5.61 -0.74
CA GLY A 260 15.34 4.28 -0.53
C GLY A 260 14.31 3.18 -0.67
N TYR A 261 13.13 3.38 -0.08
CA TYR A 261 12.02 2.43 -0.19
C TYR A 261 11.50 2.30 -1.62
N MET A 262 11.30 3.43 -2.32
CA MET A 262 10.83 3.44 -3.71
C MET A 262 11.76 2.62 -4.62
N ILE A 263 13.04 2.91 -4.57
CA ILE A 263 14.04 2.27 -5.43
C ILE A 263 14.15 0.77 -5.12
N TYR A 264 14.19 0.43 -3.83
CA TYR A 264 14.32 -0.96 -3.39
C TYR A 264 13.08 -1.81 -3.72
N SER A 265 11.88 -1.28 -3.52
CA SER A 265 10.63 -2.01 -3.81
C SER A 265 10.47 -2.31 -5.31
N GLN A 266 10.79 -1.36 -6.19
CA GLN A 266 10.80 -1.65 -7.64
C GLN A 266 11.93 -2.63 -8.02
N PHE A 267 13.13 -2.43 -7.49
CA PHE A 267 14.28 -3.32 -7.78
C PHE A 267 13.97 -4.78 -7.41
N THR A 268 13.43 -5.00 -6.22
CA THR A 268 13.09 -6.36 -5.78
C THR A 268 11.92 -6.93 -6.55
N PHE A 269 10.90 -6.13 -6.85
CA PHE A 269 9.79 -6.56 -7.69
C PHE A 269 10.26 -7.04 -9.08
N GLU A 270 11.06 -6.24 -9.77
CA GLU A 270 11.58 -6.59 -11.10
C GLU A 270 12.43 -7.87 -11.09
N ASN A 271 13.30 -8.05 -10.10
CA ASN A 271 14.28 -9.12 -10.12
C ASN A 271 13.81 -10.42 -9.44
N VAL A 272 12.88 -10.34 -8.48
CA VAL A 272 12.35 -11.52 -7.79
C VAL A 272 11.19 -12.14 -8.55
N PHE A 273 10.25 -11.32 -9.03
CA PHE A 273 9.06 -11.82 -9.69
C PHE A 273 9.20 -11.93 -11.21
N GLN A 274 10.26 -11.37 -11.79
CA GLN A 274 10.56 -11.41 -13.24
C GLN A 274 9.35 -11.02 -14.09
N TYR A 275 8.65 -9.96 -13.65
CA TYR A 275 7.45 -9.45 -14.32
C TYR A 275 7.77 -8.97 -15.73
N GLU A 276 7.04 -9.48 -16.70
CA GLU A 276 7.09 -9.05 -18.11
C GLU A 276 5.87 -8.17 -18.45
N ASP A 277 6.04 -7.27 -19.43
CA ASP A 277 4.96 -6.37 -19.82
C ASP A 277 3.77 -7.16 -20.38
N GLY A 278 2.59 -6.92 -19.82
CA GLY A 278 1.37 -7.64 -20.17
C GLY A 278 0.98 -8.74 -19.18
N ASP A 279 1.91 -9.19 -18.34
CA ASP A 279 1.62 -10.16 -17.29
C ASP A 279 0.56 -9.66 -16.30
N THR A 280 -0.07 -10.59 -15.63
CA THR A 280 -0.92 -10.33 -14.47
C THR A 280 -0.23 -10.87 -13.22
N TYR A 281 0.09 -9.98 -12.30
CA TYR A 281 0.72 -10.31 -11.04
C TYR A 281 -0.32 -10.30 -9.90
N TRP A 282 -0.24 -11.26 -9.00
CA TRP A 282 -1.09 -11.32 -7.82
C TRP A 282 -0.32 -11.69 -6.55
N CYS A 283 -0.37 -10.78 -5.57
CA CYS A 283 0.06 -11.02 -4.21
C CYS A 283 -1.16 -11.10 -3.29
N THR A 284 -1.25 -12.15 -2.47
CA THR A 284 -2.41 -12.39 -1.57
C THR A 284 -2.23 -11.79 -0.17
N ALA A 285 -1.19 -10.98 0.04
CA ALA A 285 -0.99 -10.30 1.31
C ALA A 285 -2.05 -9.21 1.54
N ASP A 286 -2.15 -8.74 2.77
CA ASP A 286 -2.94 -7.56 3.11
C ASP A 286 -2.02 -6.32 3.13
N VAL A 287 -2.56 -5.16 2.71
CA VAL A 287 -1.82 -3.88 2.73
C VAL A 287 -1.45 -3.41 4.14
N GLY A 288 -2.04 -3.96 5.19
CA GLY A 288 -1.62 -3.76 6.57
C GLY A 288 -0.25 -4.34 6.92
N TRP A 289 0.37 -5.09 5.99
CA TRP A 289 1.70 -5.68 6.15
C TRP A 289 2.68 -5.11 5.13
N ILE A 290 3.99 -5.14 5.44
CA ILE A 290 5.04 -4.64 4.53
C ILE A 290 5.00 -5.35 3.17
N THR A 291 4.64 -6.64 3.14
CA THR A 291 4.49 -7.39 1.89
C THR A 291 3.41 -6.79 1.00
N GLY A 292 2.25 -6.40 1.56
CA GLY A 292 1.19 -5.74 0.82
C GLY A 292 1.59 -4.36 0.32
N HIS A 293 2.24 -3.55 1.16
CA HIS A 293 2.80 -2.25 0.75
C HIS A 293 3.73 -2.40 -0.46
N SER A 294 4.73 -3.28 -0.34
CA SER A 294 5.80 -3.39 -1.32
C SER A 294 5.38 -4.14 -2.59
N TYR A 295 4.51 -5.16 -2.46
CA TYR A 295 4.24 -6.09 -3.56
C TYR A 295 2.76 -6.19 -3.97
N ILE A 296 1.89 -5.31 -3.47
CA ILE A 296 0.57 -5.06 -4.06
C ILE A 296 0.53 -3.65 -4.63
N VAL A 297 1.04 -2.66 -3.87
CA VAL A 297 0.91 -1.24 -4.21
C VAL A 297 2.18 -0.70 -4.87
N TYR A 298 3.25 -0.45 -4.08
CA TYR A 298 4.37 0.37 -4.56
C TYR A 298 5.22 -0.32 -5.65
N GLY A 299 5.73 -1.51 -5.40
CA GLY A 299 6.63 -2.21 -6.34
C GLY A 299 6.00 -2.48 -7.71
N PRO A 300 4.81 -3.12 -7.78
CA PRO A 300 4.12 -3.35 -9.04
C PRO A 300 3.80 -2.05 -9.79
N LEU A 301 3.20 -1.06 -9.11
CA LEU A 301 2.79 0.18 -9.77
C LEU A 301 3.99 1.04 -10.22
N LEU A 302 5.10 1.06 -9.48
CA LEU A 302 6.34 1.67 -9.93
C LEU A 302 6.88 1.01 -11.19
N ARG A 303 6.75 -0.31 -11.33
CA ARG A 303 7.19 -1.05 -12.53
C ARG A 303 6.26 -0.83 -13.72
N GLY A 304 5.06 -0.31 -13.53
CA GLY A 304 4.03 -0.24 -14.56
C GLY A 304 3.32 -1.58 -14.75
N ALA A 305 3.23 -2.39 -13.70
CA ALA A 305 2.64 -3.72 -13.74
C ALA A 305 1.13 -3.69 -13.49
N LYS A 306 0.46 -4.75 -13.95
CA LYS A 306 -0.94 -5.05 -13.65
C LYS A 306 -0.99 -5.94 -12.41
N THR A 307 -1.55 -5.42 -11.31
CA THR A 307 -1.64 -6.13 -10.02
C THR A 307 -3.08 -6.44 -9.65
N ILE A 308 -3.29 -7.58 -8.95
CA ILE A 308 -4.60 -7.93 -8.38
C ILE A 308 -4.61 -7.59 -6.89
N MET A 309 -5.70 -6.96 -6.47
CA MET A 309 -6.05 -6.71 -5.07
C MET A 309 -7.30 -7.50 -4.74
N PHE A 310 -7.25 -8.40 -3.76
CA PHE A 310 -8.33 -9.30 -3.41
C PHE A 310 -8.91 -8.97 -2.03
N GLU A 311 -10.22 -8.69 -2.01
CA GLU A 311 -11.00 -8.56 -0.78
C GLU A 311 -11.63 -9.90 -0.46
N GLY A 312 -11.07 -10.66 0.44
CA GLY A 312 -11.69 -11.93 0.81
C GLY A 312 -10.71 -12.86 1.53
N VAL A 313 -11.19 -14.07 1.75
CA VAL A 313 -10.42 -15.14 2.38
C VAL A 313 -10.26 -16.33 1.43
N PRO A 314 -9.15 -17.10 1.52
CA PRO A 314 -8.83 -18.14 0.55
C PRO A 314 -9.84 -19.27 0.49
N THR A 315 -10.63 -19.45 1.55
CA THR A 315 -11.60 -20.55 1.71
C THR A 315 -13.06 -20.14 1.48
N TYR A 316 -13.32 -18.93 0.98
CA TYR A 316 -14.67 -18.47 0.72
C TYR A 316 -14.90 -18.20 -0.79
N PRO A 317 -15.97 -18.72 -1.37
CA PRO A 317 -17.02 -19.58 -0.78
C PRO A 317 -16.54 -21.02 -0.53
N ASP A 318 -15.44 -21.42 -1.15
CA ASP A 318 -14.80 -22.72 -1.02
C ASP A 318 -13.28 -22.64 -1.28
N ALA A 319 -12.55 -23.73 -1.03
CA ALA A 319 -11.09 -23.79 -1.16
C ALA A 319 -10.57 -23.62 -2.61
N SER A 320 -11.44 -23.57 -3.61
CA SER A 320 -11.05 -23.33 -5.01
C SER A 320 -10.95 -21.84 -5.37
N ARG A 321 -11.27 -20.93 -4.43
CA ARG A 321 -11.36 -19.49 -4.70
C ARG A 321 -10.11 -18.92 -5.35
N PHE A 322 -8.93 -19.23 -4.82
CA PHE A 322 -7.67 -18.72 -5.38
C PHE A 322 -7.44 -19.23 -6.81
N TRP A 323 -7.71 -20.50 -7.05
CA TRP A 323 -7.52 -21.10 -8.37
C TRP A 323 -8.48 -20.51 -9.40
N LYS A 324 -9.73 -20.25 -9.00
CA LYS A 324 -10.72 -19.57 -9.85
C LYS A 324 -10.29 -18.13 -10.21
N ILE A 325 -9.68 -17.40 -9.27
CA ILE A 325 -9.14 -16.05 -9.53
C ILE A 325 -7.95 -16.13 -10.50
N ILE A 326 -7.03 -17.08 -10.28
CA ILE A 326 -5.88 -17.31 -11.17
C ILE A 326 -6.35 -17.58 -12.60
N ASP A 327 -7.33 -18.48 -12.78
CA ASP A 327 -7.89 -18.83 -14.08
C ASP A 327 -8.64 -17.65 -14.72
N LYS A 328 -9.45 -16.92 -13.94
CA LYS A 328 -10.25 -15.79 -14.40
C LYS A 328 -9.37 -14.66 -14.95
N HIS A 329 -8.31 -14.31 -14.23
CA HIS A 329 -7.45 -13.17 -14.56
C HIS A 329 -6.17 -13.56 -15.27
N LYS A 330 -5.96 -14.85 -15.57
CA LYS A 330 -4.77 -15.39 -16.25
C LYS A 330 -3.49 -14.93 -15.53
N VAL A 331 -3.42 -15.21 -14.23
CA VAL A 331 -2.29 -14.80 -13.39
C VAL A 331 -1.01 -15.51 -13.82
N ASN A 332 0.04 -14.73 -14.10
CA ASN A 332 1.36 -15.22 -14.50
C ASN A 332 2.26 -15.44 -13.28
N GLN A 333 2.27 -14.48 -12.33
CA GLN A 333 3.03 -14.59 -11.11
C GLN A 333 2.07 -14.58 -9.90
N PHE A 334 2.16 -15.63 -9.08
CA PHE A 334 1.35 -15.81 -7.88
C PHE A 334 2.23 -15.81 -6.64
N TYR A 335 2.09 -14.80 -5.79
CA TYR A 335 2.83 -14.64 -4.56
C TYR A 335 1.92 -14.75 -3.34
N THR A 336 2.15 -15.75 -2.49
CA THR A 336 1.29 -16.03 -1.34
C THR A 336 2.09 -16.50 -0.12
N ALA A 337 1.44 -16.49 1.05
CA ALA A 337 2.05 -16.98 2.28
C ALA A 337 1.98 -18.51 2.38
N PRO A 338 3.00 -19.17 2.96
CA PRO A 338 2.95 -20.62 3.22
C PRO A 338 1.72 -21.06 4.02
N THR A 339 1.27 -20.24 4.96
CA THR A 339 0.07 -20.49 5.78
C THR A 339 -1.22 -20.55 4.95
N ALA A 340 -1.33 -19.73 3.89
CA ALA A 340 -2.47 -19.77 3.00
C ALA A 340 -2.51 -21.09 2.18
N ILE A 341 -1.36 -21.52 1.66
CA ILE A 341 -1.25 -22.80 0.95
C ILE A 341 -1.53 -23.97 1.88
N SER A 342 -0.98 -23.97 3.09
CA SER A 342 -1.26 -25.03 4.08
C SER A 342 -2.76 -25.09 4.40
N CYS A 343 -3.41 -23.94 4.59
CA CYS A 343 -4.84 -23.88 4.84
C CYS A 343 -5.64 -24.54 3.68
N LEU A 344 -5.30 -24.24 2.43
CA LEU A 344 -5.95 -24.81 1.25
C LEU A 344 -5.68 -26.31 1.12
N LEU A 345 -4.49 -26.79 1.45
CA LEU A 345 -4.15 -28.23 1.42
C LEU A 345 -4.98 -29.04 2.43
N TYR A 346 -5.22 -28.48 3.62
CA TYR A 346 -6.02 -29.16 4.64
C TYR A 346 -7.53 -29.07 4.43
N THR A 347 -8.00 -28.14 3.61
CA THR A 347 -9.43 -27.93 3.34
C THR A 347 -9.87 -28.45 1.97
N SER A 348 -8.93 -28.79 1.10
CA SER A 348 -9.22 -29.42 -0.20
C SER A 348 -9.13 -30.94 -0.08
N PRO A 349 -10.08 -31.71 -0.62
CA PRO A 349 -9.94 -33.15 -0.72
C PRO A 349 -8.67 -33.48 -1.52
N SER A 350 -7.82 -34.32 -0.96
CA SER A 350 -6.64 -34.82 -1.67
C SER A 350 -7.08 -35.71 -2.85
N PRO A 351 -6.43 -35.64 -4.01
CA PRO A 351 -6.67 -36.60 -5.09
C PRO A 351 -6.32 -38.04 -4.70
N ARG A 352 -5.80 -38.26 -3.50
CA ARG A 352 -5.44 -39.58 -2.94
C ARG A 352 -6.43 -40.07 -1.90
N ASP A 353 -7.41 -39.27 -1.51
CA ASP A 353 -8.53 -39.66 -0.66
C ASP A 353 -9.76 -39.97 -1.56
#